data_fe15f702b63cba45eb83f35ff3afea5b
#
_entry.id   fe15f702b63cba45eb83f35ff3afea5b
#
_cell.length_a   1.000
_cell.length_b   1.000
_cell.length_c   1.000
_cell.angle_alpha   90.00
_cell.angle_beta   90.00
_cell.angle_gamma   90.00
#
_symmetry.space_group_name_H-M   'P 1'
#
loop_
_entity.id
_entity.type
_entity.pdbx_description
1 polymer ?
#
loop_
_entity_poly.entity_id
_entity_poly.type
_entity_poly.pdbx_seq_one_letter_code
_entity_poly.pdbx_strand_id
1 'polypeptide(L)'
;MTRTLALELAVQDPAGVRIAAEIGAARVELATALALGGLTPSPGTVELALAAAADGPEVHVLIRPRAGDFHYDADELAVAERDVRHAIAAGAAGVVIGVLDAAGRLDREAVARLRDAAGGAPVTLHRAIDVTADPVATLRTARELGLRRVLTSGGASAAIDGIDTLRALVAAAEGAIEVMAGSGVDVASAPVLAETGIDALHFSAKRTVVAEGGVRMGSASDGVGGYEVTDRDIAVAIRDALAGRDR
;
A
#
# COMPACT_ATOMS: atom_id res chain seq x y z
N MET A 1 -8.58 -24.46 -9.34
CA MET A 1 -9.39 -23.26 -9.10
C MET A 1 -8.52 -22.06 -9.48
N THR A 2 -8.92 -21.30 -10.48
CA THR A 2 -8.26 -20.05 -10.84
C THR A 2 -8.41 -19.07 -9.68
N ARG A 3 -7.30 -18.69 -9.08
CA ARG A 3 -7.28 -17.73 -7.97
C ARG A 3 -7.63 -16.34 -8.54
N THR A 4 -8.68 -15.73 -8.05
CA THR A 4 -9.07 -14.37 -8.48
C THR A 4 -8.04 -13.37 -7.94
N LEU A 5 -7.43 -12.58 -8.82
CA LEU A 5 -6.52 -11.51 -8.46
C LEU A 5 -7.29 -10.41 -7.73
N ALA A 6 -6.90 -10.09 -6.50
CA ALA A 6 -7.51 -8.99 -5.76
C ALA A 6 -6.96 -7.63 -6.23
N LEU A 7 -7.83 -6.61 -6.27
CA LEU A 7 -7.41 -5.23 -6.54
C LEU A 7 -7.37 -4.44 -5.24
N GLU A 8 -6.32 -3.65 -5.07
CA GLU A 8 -6.17 -2.70 -3.99
C GLU A 8 -5.84 -1.32 -4.56
N LEU A 9 -6.63 -0.30 -4.20
CA LEU A 9 -6.44 1.06 -4.67
C LEU A 9 -5.84 1.93 -3.56
N ALA A 10 -4.69 2.57 -3.83
CA ALA A 10 -4.13 3.58 -2.94
C ALA A 10 -4.91 4.88 -3.09
N VAL A 11 -5.48 5.38 -2.00
CA VAL A 11 -6.38 6.54 -1.98
C VAL A 11 -6.00 7.53 -0.89
N GLN A 12 -6.37 8.80 -1.06
CA GLN A 12 -6.09 9.86 -0.08
C GLN A 12 -7.36 10.47 0.54
N ASP A 13 -8.52 10.10 0.04
CA ASP A 13 -9.78 10.73 0.39
C ASP A 13 -10.98 9.80 0.19
N PRO A 14 -12.17 10.18 0.70
CA PRO A 14 -13.40 9.40 0.52
C PRO A 14 -13.86 9.27 -0.95
N ALA A 15 -13.45 10.17 -1.84
CA ALA A 15 -13.80 10.06 -3.26
C ALA A 15 -13.06 8.89 -3.92
N GLY A 16 -11.77 8.72 -3.59
CA GLY A 16 -10.98 7.56 -4.01
C GLY A 16 -11.57 6.23 -3.50
N VAL A 17 -12.09 6.20 -2.27
CA VAL A 17 -12.76 5.01 -1.72
C VAL A 17 -14.00 4.65 -2.53
N ARG A 18 -14.83 5.64 -2.92
CA ARG A 18 -16.00 5.39 -3.78
C ARG A 18 -15.62 4.87 -5.16
N ILE A 19 -14.54 5.39 -5.74
CA ILE A 19 -14.00 4.87 -7.02
C ILE A 19 -13.54 3.42 -6.85
N ALA A 20 -12.85 3.09 -5.74
CA ALA A 20 -12.44 1.72 -5.44
C ALA A 20 -13.65 0.77 -5.35
N ALA A 21 -14.73 1.19 -4.70
CA ALA A 21 -15.97 0.42 -4.66
C ALA A 21 -16.57 0.20 -6.06
N GLU A 22 -16.59 1.24 -6.89
CA GLU A 22 -17.11 1.16 -8.26
C GLU A 22 -16.34 0.19 -9.16
N ILE A 23 -15.02 0.11 -9.02
CA ILE A 23 -14.21 -0.84 -9.79
C ILE A 23 -14.19 -2.25 -9.19
N GLY A 24 -14.88 -2.48 -8.06
CA GLY A 24 -14.90 -3.76 -7.37
C GLY A 24 -13.57 -4.10 -6.70
N ALA A 25 -12.80 -3.11 -6.25
CA ALA A 25 -11.59 -3.35 -5.48
C ALA A 25 -11.92 -4.06 -4.17
N ALA A 26 -11.12 -5.06 -3.82
CA ALA A 26 -11.27 -5.78 -2.55
C ALA A 26 -10.87 -4.89 -1.36
N ARG A 27 -9.91 -3.99 -1.57
CA ARG A 27 -9.34 -3.13 -0.53
C ARG A 27 -8.98 -1.76 -1.06
N VAL A 28 -8.82 -0.83 -0.12
CA VAL A 28 -8.07 0.41 -0.32
C VAL A 28 -6.93 0.50 0.69
N GLU A 29 -5.78 1.00 0.27
CA GLU A 29 -4.79 1.56 1.16
C GLU A 29 -5.07 3.05 1.33
N LEU A 30 -5.48 3.45 2.52
CA LEU A 30 -5.75 4.85 2.83
C LEU A 30 -4.48 5.52 3.36
N ALA A 31 -4.03 6.54 2.66
CA ALA A 31 -2.85 7.33 3.00
C ALA A 31 -3.13 8.82 2.84
N THR A 32 -2.18 9.64 3.22
CA THR A 32 -2.04 11.03 2.78
C THR A 32 -0.71 11.21 2.09
N ALA A 33 -0.50 12.30 1.37
CA ALA A 33 0.78 12.66 0.75
C ALA A 33 1.39 11.53 -0.12
N LEU A 34 0.61 10.94 -1.03
CA LEU A 34 1.08 9.86 -1.93
C LEU A 34 2.27 10.30 -2.79
N ALA A 35 2.43 11.58 -3.07
CA ALA A 35 3.62 12.14 -3.74
C ALA A 35 4.93 11.90 -2.95
N LEU A 36 4.84 11.69 -1.62
CA LEU A 36 5.95 11.34 -0.74
C LEU A 36 6.02 9.83 -0.45
N GLY A 37 5.25 9.03 -1.19
CA GLY A 37 5.13 7.59 -0.99
C GLY A 37 4.08 7.20 0.06
N GLY A 38 3.22 8.12 0.47
CA GLY A 38 2.18 7.93 1.47
C GLY A 38 2.66 8.13 2.90
N LEU A 39 1.83 8.76 3.71
CA LEU A 39 2.00 8.95 5.16
C LEU A 39 0.69 8.59 5.86
N THR A 40 0.73 8.45 7.20
CA THR A 40 -0.45 8.22 8.03
C THR A 40 -1.49 9.32 7.80
N PRO A 41 -2.75 8.99 7.44
CA PRO A 41 -3.81 9.97 7.25
C PRO A 41 -4.32 10.51 8.60
N SER A 42 -4.97 11.68 8.56
CA SER A 42 -5.61 12.25 9.75
C SER A 42 -6.80 11.39 10.21
N PRO A 43 -7.17 11.44 11.52
CA PRO A 43 -8.36 10.75 12.03
C PRO A 43 -9.63 11.09 11.24
N GLY A 44 -9.84 12.36 10.90
CA GLY A 44 -11.01 12.78 10.11
C GLY A 44 -11.03 12.17 8.70
N THR A 45 -9.87 11.99 8.07
CA THR A 45 -9.76 11.28 6.80
C THR A 45 -10.13 9.81 6.96
N VAL A 46 -9.66 9.15 8.03
CA VAL A 46 -9.97 7.74 8.32
C VAL A 46 -11.48 7.55 8.53
N GLU A 47 -12.11 8.38 9.39
CA GLU A 47 -13.55 8.31 9.67
C GLU A 47 -14.40 8.46 8.41
N LEU A 48 -14.11 9.46 7.59
CA LEU A 48 -14.88 9.71 6.35
C LEU A 48 -14.60 8.67 5.26
N ALA A 49 -13.40 8.12 5.20
CA ALA A 49 -13.07 7.02 4.30
C ALA A 49 -13.82 5.74 4.68
N LEU A 50 -13.87 5.41 5.97
CA LEU A 50 -14.65 4.27 6.49
C LEU A 50 -16.14 4.43 6.20
N ALA A 51 -16.70 5.63 6.41
CA ALA A 51 -18.08 5.92 6.06
C ALA A 51 -18.35 5.78 4.55
N ALA A 52 -17.38 6.16 3.70
CA ALA A 52 -17.50 6.01 2.25
C ALA A 52 -17.35 4.55 1.76
N ALA A 53 -16.66 3.71 2.51
CA ALA A 53 -16.48 2.30 2.20
C ALA A 53 -17.74 1.46 2.47
N ALA A 54 -18.55 1.81 3.48
CA ALA A 54 -19.81 1.14 3.91
C ALA A 54 -19.86 -0.37 3.60
N ASP A 55 -20.50 -0.76 2.47
CA ASP A 55 -20.59 -2.15 2.00
C ASP A 55 -19.58 -2.45 0.87
N GLY A 56 -18.53 -1.63 0.74
CA GLY A 56 -17.54 -1.68 -0.33
C GLY A 56 -16.21 -2.31 0.11
N PRO A 57 -15.06 -1.76 -0.35
CA PRO A 57 -13.74 -2.31 -0.09
C PRO A 57 -13.34 -2.23 1.38
N GLU A 58 -12.54 -3.18 1.85
CA GLU A 58 -11.87 -3.08 3.14
C GLU A 58 -10.94 -1.86 3.16
N VAL A 59 -10.97 -1.08 4.25
CA VAL A 59 -10.05 0.06 4.43
C VAL A 59 -8.86 -0.39 5.27
N HIS A 60 -7.67 -0.39 4.67
CA HIS A 60 -6.39 -0.59 5.34
C HIS A 60 -5.67 0.75 5.46
N VAL A 61 -5.29 1.13 6.67
CA VAL A 61 -4.68 2.44 6.92
C VAL A 61 -3.16 2.33 6.90
N LEU A 62 -2.50 3.16 6.08
CA LEU A 62 -1.05 3.27 6.08
C LEU A 62 -0.58 3.95 7.37
N ILE A 63 0.31 3.28 8.09
CA ILE A 63 0.97 3.79 9.29
C ILE A 63 2.45 4.06 8.96
N ARG A 64 2.73 5.29 8.60
CA ARG A 64 4.07 5.79 8.27
C ARG A 64 4.20 7.22 8.78
N PRO A 65 4.92 7.43 9.90
CA PRO A 65 4.92 8.71 10.63
C PRO A 65 5.60 9.83 9.85
N ARG A 66 6.53 9.53 8.96
CA ARG A 66 7.26 10.51 8.13
C ARG A 66 7.70 9.96 6.78
N ALA A 67 8.04 10.85 5.87
CA ALA A 67 8.73 10.53 4.63
C ALA A 67 10.21 10.14 4.87
N GLY A 68 10.87 9.66 3.84
CA GLY A 68 12.26 9.20 3.88
C GLY A 68 12.37 7.68 4.08
N ASP A 69 13.34 7.26 4.87
CA ASP A 69 13.62 5.86 5.16
C ASP A 69 12.59 5.21 6.10
N PHE A 70 12.89 3.98 6.53
CA PHE A 70 12.02 3.19 7.40
C PHE A 70 12.70 2.84 8.73
N HIS A 71 13.73 3.60 9.13
CA HIS A 71 14.38 3.49 10.43
C HIS A 71 13.75 4.51 11.37
N TYR A 72 13.01 4.05 12.34
CA TYR A 72 12.27 4.92 13.26
C TYR A 72 12.89 4.91 14.65
N ASP A 73 12.93 6.08 15.29
CA ASP A 73 13.31 6.18 16.69
C ASP A 73 12.17 5.75 17.63
N ALA A 74 12.43 5.84 18.94
CA ALA A 74 11.48 5.39 19.96
C ALA A 74 10.18 6.23 19.97
N ASP A 75 10.28 7.52 19.68
CA ASP A 75 9.13 8.43 19.66
C ASP A 75 8.29 8.20 18.39
N GLU A 76 8.93 8.03 17.22
CA GLU A 76 8.28 7.68 15.96
C GLU A 76 7.54 6.35 16.05
N LEU A 77 8.17 5.33 16.67
CA LEU A 77 7.52 4.04 16.94
C LEU A 77 6.35 4.16 17.92
N ALA A 78 6.47 5.03 18.93
CA ALA A 78 5.37 5.26 19.86
C ALA A 78 4.19 5.99 19.20
N VAL A 79 4.45 6.89 18.25
CA VAL A 79 3.42 7.52 17.42
C VAL A 79 2.76 6.45 16.52
N ALA A 80 3.55 5.67 15.78
CA ALA A 80 3.04 4.62 14.90
C ALA A 80 2.16 3.61 15.64
N GLU A 81 2.55 3.19 16.84
CA GLU A 81 1.74 2.28 17.67
C GLU A 81 0.39 2.86 18.07
N ARG A 82 0.33 4.16 18.40
CA ARG A 82 -0.93 4.85 18.69
C ARG A 82 -1.79 4.98 17.45
N ASP A 83 -1.20 5.31 16.31
CA ASP A 83 -1.90 5.42 15.04
C ASP A 83 -2.52 4.08 14.62
N VAL A 84 -1.80 2.96 14.81
CA VAL A 84 -2.37 1.60 14.62
C VAL A 84 -3.62 1.41 15.47
N ARG A 85 -3.52 1.69 16.79
CA ARG A 85 -4.67 1.52 17.71
C ARG A 85 -5.84 2.42 17.34
N HIS A 86 -5.57 3.67 16.97
CA HIS A 86 -6.61 4.62 16.55
C HIS A 86 -7.30 4.17 15.26
N ALA A 87 -6.54 3.72 14.25
CA ALA A 87 -7.10 3.23 13.00
C ALA A 87 -8.02 2.02 13.23
N ILE A 88 -7.56 1.04 14.00
CA ILE A 88 -8.36 -0.17 14.31
C ILE A 88 -9.58 0.18 15.17
N ALA A 89 -9.42 1.04 16.19
CA ALA A 89 -10.55 1.48 17.02
C ALA A 89 -11.60 2.27 16.22
N ALA A 90 -11.20 3.00 15.17
CA ALA A 90 -12.10 3.67 14.25
C ALA A 90 -12.85 2.71 13.31
N GLY A 91 -12.43 1.46 13.20
CA GLY A 91 -13.07 0.43 12.36
C GLY A 91 -12.30 0.07 11.09
N ALA A 92 -11.02 0.46 10.96
CA ALA A 92 -10.19 0.01 9.85
C ALA A 92 -10.08 -1.53 9.85
N ALA A 93 -10.20 -2.14 8.67
CA ALA A 93 -10.12 -3.58 8.50
C ALA A 93 -8.69 -4.14 8.67
N GLY A 94 -7.68 -3.28 8.50
CA GLY A 94 -6.27 -3.63 8.66
C GLY A 94 -5.38 -2.40 8.62
N VAL A 95 -4.07 -2.65 8.76
CA VAL A 95 -3.04 -1.61 8.69
C VAL A 95 -1.89 -2.02 7.77
N VAL A 96 -1.20 -1.02 7.25
CA VAL A 96 -0.01 -1.19 6.42
C VAL A 96 1.18 -0.55 7.12
N ILE A 97 2.22 -1.31 7.39
CA ILE A 97 3.39 -0.90 8.20
C ILE A 97 4.70 -1.34 7.55
N GLY A 98 5.82 -0.84 8.03
CA GLY A 98 7.15 -1.36 7.72
C GLY A 98 8.21 -0.61 8.49
N VAL A 99 9.07 -1.36 9.19
CA VAL A 99 10.17 -0.83 10.00
C VAL A 99 11.43 -1.65 9.70
N LEU A 100 12.53 -0.97 9.48
CA LEU A 100 13.84 -1.60 9.29
C LEU A 100 14.77 -1.29 10.44
N ASP A 101 15.65 -2.26 10.76
CA ASP A 101 16.75 -2.08 11.72
C ASP A 101 17.93 -1.30 11.08
N ALA A 102 18.91 -0.94 11.89
CA ALA A 102 20.09 -0.19 11.42
C ALA A 102 20.94 -0.96 10.38
N ALA A 103 20.71 -2.26 10.21
CA ALA A 103 21.34 -3.07 9.16
C ALA A 103 20.49 -3.20 7.90
N GLY A 104 19.37 -2.47 7.81
CA GLY A 104 18.44 -2.49 6.66
C GLY A 104 17.62 -3.79 6.54
N ARG A 105 17.46 -4.54 7.63
CA ARG A 105 16.62 -5.73 7.71
C ARG A 105 15.30 -5.39 8.38
N LEU A 106 14.27 -6.21 8.19
CA LEU A 106 13.00 -6.04 8.89
C LEU A 106 13.23 -6.08 10.42
N ASP A 107 12.87 -5.00 11.10
CA ASP A 107 12.96 -4.91 12.56
C ASP A 107 11.88 -5.79 13.20
N ARG A 108 12.27 -6.96 13.66
CA ARG A 108 11.34 -7.96 14.20
C ARG A 108 10.59 -7.49 15.43
N GLU A 109 11.27 -6.77 16.33
CA GLU A 109 10.66 -6.27 17.58
C GLU A 109 9.67 -5.16 17.31
N ALA A 110 10.06 -4.15 16.51
CA ALA A 110 9.19 -3.05 16.15
C ALA A 110 7.97 -3.52 15.36
N VAL A 111 8.17 -4.40 14.36
CA VAL A 111 7.07 -4.95 13.56
C VAL A 111 6.12 -5.81 14.41
N ALA A 112 6.64 -6.65 15.31
CA ALA A 112 5.81 -7.43 16.24
C ALA A 112 4.97 -6.51 17.14
N ARG A 113 5.58 -5.45 17.69
CA ARG A 113 4.89 -4.44 18.51
C ARG A 113 3.74 -3.78 17.77
N LEU A 114 3.96 -3.35 16.53
CA LEU A 114 2.90 -2.74 15.71
C LEU A 114 1.81 -3.74 15.31
N ARG A 115 2.18 -4.98 14.97
CA ARG A 115 1.22 -6.05 14.70
C ARG A 115 0.35 -6.36 15.92
N ASP A 116 0.94 -6.44 17.11
CA ASP A 116 0.21 -6.71 18.35
C ASP A 116 -0.75 -5.55 18.69
N ALA A 117 -0.36 -4.30 18.38
CA ALA A 117 -1.23 -3.15 18.51
C ALA A 117 -2.46 -3.21 17.58
N ALA A 118 -2.37 -3.94 16.46
CA ALA A 118 -3.50 -4.17 15.55
C ALA A 118 -4.53 -5.19 16.07
N GLY A 119 -4.27 -5.86 17.20
CA GLY A 119 -5.28 -6.66 17.90
C GLY A 119 -5.84 -7.85 17.12
N GLY A 120 -5.06 -8.39 16.16
CA GLY A 120 -5.48 -9.52 15.30
C GLY A 120 -6.04 -9.08 13.92
N ALA A 121 -6.19 -7.79 13.66
CA ALA A 121 -6.49 -7.30 12.31
C ALA A 121 -5.34 -7.59 11.34
N PRO A 122 -5.64 -7.81 10.04
CA PRO A 122 -4.63 -8.04 9.01
C PRO A 122 -3.58 -6.93 8.96
N VAL A 123 -2.30 -7.32 8.89
CA VAL A 123 -1.16 -6.41 8.76
C VAL A 123 -0.46 -6.68 7.44
N THR A 124 -0.25 -5.63 6.65
CA THR A 124 0.52 -5.66 5.40
C THR A 124 1.89 -5.02 5.64
N LEU A 125 2.97 -5.68 5.19
CA LEU A 125 4.29 -5.04 5.07
C LEU A 125 4.30 -4.22 3.78
N HIS A 126 4.54 -2.92 3.89
CA HIS A 126 4.68 -2.04 2.72
C HIS A 126 6.04 -2.19 2.05
N ARG A 127 6.34 -1.32 1.09
CA ARG A 127 7.53 -1.34 0.22
C ARG A 127 8.88 -1.18 0.95
N ALA A 128 8.93 -1.19 2.29
CA ALA A 128 10.19 -1.34 3.02
C ALA A 128 10.95 -2.63 2.63
N ILE A 129 10.25 -3.68 2.22
CA ILE A 129 10.84 -4.90 1.67
C ILE A 129 11.71 -4.62 0.43
N ASP A 130 11.36 -3.62 -0.39
CA ASP A 130 12.04 -3.31 -1.65
C ASP A 130 13.43 -2.70 -1.47
N VAL A 131 13.75 -2.19 -0.27
CA VAL A 131 15.05 -1.61 0.06
C VAL A 131 15.90 -2.53 0.93
N THR A 132 15.43 -3.73 1.22
CA THR A 132 16.23 -4.76 1.93
C THR A 132 17.17 -5.48 0.97
N ALA A 133 18.31 -5.95 1.49
CA ALA A 133 19.30 -6.67 0.66
C ALA A 133 18.80 -8.03 0.15
N ASP A 134 17.86 -8.66 0.86
CA ASP A 134 17.25 -9.95 0.50
C ASP A 134 15.74 -9.89 0.73
N PRO A 135 14.96 -9.55 -0.31
CA PRO A 135 13.50 -9.51 -0.22
C PRO A 135 12.86 -10.87 0.13
N VAL A 136 13.47 -11.99 -0.31
CA VAL A 136 12.95 -13.33 -0.01
C VAL A 136 13.12 -13.67 1.47
N ALA A 137 14.28 -13.36 2.05
CA ALA A 137 14.48 -13.52 3.51
C ALA A 137 13.55 -12.59 4.29
N THR A 138 13.33 -11.37 3.82
CA THR A 138 12.39 -10.41 4.43
C THR A 138 10.95 -10.93 4.39
N LEU A 139 10.49 -11.49 3.26
CA LEU A 139 9.17 -12.13 3.15
C LEU A 139 9.01 -13.27 4.15
N ARG A 140 10.02 -14.14 4.29
CA ARG A 140 10.01 -15.24 5.28
C ARG A 140 9.89 -14.70 6.69
N THR A 141 10.64 -13.64 7.02
CA THR A 141 10.54 -12.98 8.33
C THR A 141 9.14 -12.37 8.56
N ALA A 142 8.55 -11.72 7.55
CA ALA A 142 7.19 -11.20 7.64
C ALA A 142 6.17 -12.32 7.89
N ARG A 143 6.31 -13.46 7.20
CA ARG A 143 5.48 -14.67 7.43
C ARG A 143 5.63 -15.21 8.86
N GLU A 144 6.86 -15.35 9.35
CA GLU A 144 7.13 -15.78 10.73
C GLU A 144 6.52 -14.85 11.78
N LEU A 145 6.51 -13.56 11.49
CA LEU A 145 5.85 -12.55 12.33
C LEU A 145 4.33 -12.55 12.20
N GLY A 146 3.74 -13.40 11.35
CA GLY A 146 2.30 -13.52 11.19
C GLY A 146 1.66 -12.38 10.38
N LEU A 147 2.42 -11.67 9.54
CA LEU A 147 1.87 -10.68 8.66
C LEU A 147 1.04 -11.36 7.56
N ARG A 148 -0.04 -10.72 7.16
CA ARG A 148 -0.98 -11.28 6.17
C ARG A 148 -0.48 -11.13 4.74
N ARG A 149 0.25 -10.04 4.43
CA ARG A 149 0.58 -9.63 3.06
C ARG A 149 1.89 -8.84 3.01
N VAL A 150 2.55 -8.88 1.86
CA VAL A 150 3.62 -7.95 1.51
C VAL A 150 3.24 -7.18 0.25
N LEU A 151 3.48 -5.86 0.23
CA LEU A 151 3.41 -5.00 -0.94
C LEU A 151 4.84 -4.74 -1.42
N THR A 152 5.12 -5.04 -2.68
CA THR A 152 6.46 -4.95 -3.24
C THR A 152 6.45 -4.59 -4.73
N SER A 153 7.49 -3.93 -5.19
CA SER A 153 7.81 -3.76 -6.61
C SER A 153 8.86 -4.75 -7.11
N GLY A 154 9.23 -5.74 -6.29
CA GLY A 154 10.35 -6.62 -6.59
C GLY A 154 11.72 -5.95 -6.45
N GLY A 155 11.83 -4.87 -5.62
CA GLY A 155 13.06 -4.11 -5.42
C GLY A 155 13.40 -3.13 -6.56
N ALA A 156 12.50 -2.96 -7.53
CA ALA A 156 12.67 -2.04 -8.64
C ALA A 156 11.88 -0.74 -8.45
N SER A 157 12.13 0.27 -9.28
CA SER A 157 11.37 1.54 -9.27
C SER A 157 9.91 1.33 -9.67
N ALA A 158 9.65 0.45 -10.63
CA ALA A 158 8.33 0.00 -11.04
C ALA A 158 8.24 -1.53 -10.97
N ALA A 159 7.06 -2.06 -10.63
CA ALA A 159 6.85 -3.49 -10.46
C ALA A 159 7.11 -4.28 -11.75
N ILE A 160 6.88 -3.68 -12.92
CA ILE A 160 7.15 -4.30 -14.21
C ILE A 160 8.64 -4.62 -14.41
N ASP A 161 9.54 -3.84 -13.81
CA ASP A 161 10.98 -4.06 -13.89
C ASP A 161 11.47 -5.08 -12.84
N GLY A 162 10.63 -5.43 -11.85
CA GLY A 162 10.92 -6.36 -10.77
C GLY A 162 10.31 -7.76 -10.94
N ILE A 163 9.85 -8.14 -12.12
CA ILE A 163 9.09 -9.38 -12.39
C ILE A 163 9.78 -10.65 -11.88
N ASP A 164 11.08 -10.77 -12.06
CA ASP A 164 11.81 -11.97 -11.65
C ASP A 164 11.85 -12.11 -10.13
N THR A 165 12.03 -10.99 -9.40
CA THR A 165 11.93 -10.98 -7.94
C THR A 165 10.50 -11.24 -7.48
N LEU A 166 9.48 -10.68 -8.16
CA LEU A 166 8.08 -10.97 -7.84
C LEU A 166 7.76 -12.46 -7.95
N ARG A 167 8.21 -13.13 -9.03
CA ARG A 167 8.07 -14.57 -9.18
C ARG A 167 8.79 -15.37 -8.08
N ALA A 168 9.99 -14.94 -7.71
CA ALA A 168 10.74 -15.57 -6.61
C ALA A 168 10.02 -15.40 -5.26
N LEU A 169 9.43 -14.23 -4.99
CA LEU A 169 8.64 -13.97 -3.80
C LEU A 169 7.36 -14.80 -3.75
N VAL A 170 6.64 -14.90 -4.89
CA VAL A 170 5.45 -15.77 -5.01
C VAL A 170 5.80 -17.22 -4.73
N ALA A 171 6.89 -17.71 -5.29
CA ALA A 171 7.36 -19.08 -5.04
C ALA A 171 7.73 -19.30 -3.56
N ALA A 172 8.41 -18.32 -2.93
CA ALA A 172 8.83 -18.39 -1.52
C ALA A 172 7.66 -18.21 -0.53
N ALA A 173 6.57 -17.57 -0.95
CA ALA A 173 5.37 -17.36 -0.13
C ALA A 173 4.63 -18.67 0.16
N GLU A 174 4.71 -19.66 -0.74
CA GLU A 174 4.07 -20.99 -0.59
C GLU A 174 2.57 -20.92 -0.22
N GLY A 175 1.91 -19.82 -0.59
CA GLY A 175 0.51 -19.54 -0.23
C GLY A 175 0.25 -19.21 1.24
N ALA A 176 1.29 -19.10 2.07
CA ALA A 176 1.18 -18.81 3.51
C ALA A 176 1.16 -17.31 3.83
N ILE A 177 1.63 -16.47 2.88
CA ILE A 177 1.57 -15.01 2.95
C ILE A 177 1.24 -14.49 1.55
N GLU A 178 0.40 -13.48 1.44
CA GLU A 178 0.01 -12.90 0.15
C GLU A 178 1.12 -12.00 -0.39
N VAL A 179 1.40 -12.13 -1.70
CA VAL A 179 2.30 -11.23 -2.44
C VAL A 179 1.46 -10.28 -3.29
N MET A 180 1.58 -9.00 -3.03
CA MET A 180 0.89 -7.93 -3.75
C MET A 180 1.92 -7.10 -4.51
N ALA A 181 1.76 -6.98 -5.83
CA ALA A 181 2.64 -6.14 -6.64
C ALA A 181 2.10 -4.71 -6.72
N GLY A 182 3.00 -3.73 -6.59
CA GLY A 182 2.66 -2.31 -6.71
C GLY A 182 3.86 -1.44 -7.07
N SER A 183 3.58 -0.23 -7.44
CA SER A 183 4.46 0.80 -8.00
C SER A 183 4.48 0.79 -9.54
N GLY A 184 4.13 1.93 -10.13
CA GLY A 184 4.17 2.12 -11.59
C GLY A 184 3.18 1.23 -12.35
N VAL A 185 2.12 0.76 -11.70
CA VAL A 185 1.09 -0.06 -12.34
C VAL A 185 0.20 0.81 -13.21
N ASP A 186 0.08 0.41 -14.48
CA ASP A 186 -0.76 1.03 -15.50
C ASP A 186 -1.52 -0.02 -16.33
N VAL A 187 -2.25 0.43 -17.33
CA VAL A 187 -3.05 -0.42 -18.23
C VAL A 187 -2.19 -1.47 -18.98
N ALA A 188 -0.95 -1.12 -19.32
CA ALA A 188 -0.06 -2.01 -20.07
C ALA A 188 0.62 -3.04 -19.15
N SER A 189 1.06 -2.61 -17.98
CA SER A 189 1.79 -3.46 -17.02
C SER A 189 0.89 -4.37 -16.19
N ALA A 190 -0.36 -3.98 -15.91
CA ALA A 190 -1.26 -4.74 -15.05
C ALA A 190 -1.49 -6.19 -15.52
N PRO A 191 -1.78 -6.49 -16.81
CA PRO A 191 -1.92 -7.85 -17.28
C PRO A 191 -0.65 -8.70 -17.13
N VAL A 192 0.52 -8.10 -17.40
CA VAL A 192 1.82 -8.78 -17.31
C VAL A 192 2.16 -9.12 -15.86
N LEU A 193 1.93 -8.17 -14.94
CA LEU A 193 2.14 -8.39 -13.50
C LEU A 193 1.25 -9.51 -12.97
N ALA A 194 0.00 -9.55 -13.40
CA ALA A 194 -0.93 -10.59 -13.00
C ALA A 194 -0.49 -12.02 -13.43
N GLU A 195 0.35 -12.16 -14.48
CA GLU A 195 0.93 -13.44 -14.91
C GLU A 195 2.07 -13.94 -14.02
N THR A 196 2.56 -13.12 -13.11
CA THR A 196 3.63 -13.54 -12.18
C THR A 196 3.13 -14.46 -11.06
N GLY A 197 1.81 -14.62 -10.91
CA GLY A 197 1.19 -15.44 -9.87
C GLY A 197 0.96 -14.71 -8.56
N ILE A 198 1.06 -13.39 -8.54
CA ILE A 198 0.74 -12.55 -7.37
C ILE A 198 -0.72 -12.71 -6.94
N ASP A 199 -0.99 -12.41 -5.67
CA ASP A 199 -2.31 -12.53 -5.05
C ASP A 199 -3.17 -11.28 -5.23
N ALA A 200 -2.49 -10.12 -5.32
CA ALA A 200 -3.15 -8.83 -5.46
C ALA A 200 -2.31 -7.85 -6.28
N LEU A 201 -2.99 -6.87 -6.87
CA LEU A 201 -2.39 -5.78 -7.61
C LEU A 201 -2.76 -4.44 -6.92
N HIS A 202 -1.73 -3.66 -6.57
CA HIS A 202 -1.86 -2.38 -5.90
C HIS A 202 -1.53 -1.24 -6.87
N PHE A 203 -2.42 -0.26 -6.98
CA PHE A 203 -2.22 0.90 -7.85
C PHE A 203 -2.95 2.14 -7.31
N SER A 204 -2.55 3.34 -7.73
CA SER A 204 -3.13 4.59 -7.24
C SER A 204 -4.11 5.25 -8.23
N ALA A 205 -4.04 4.89 -9.52
CA ALA A 205 -4.83 5.51 -10.59
C ALA A 205 -4.87 7.05 -10.45
N LYS A 206 -3.72 7.65 -10.14
CA LYS A 206 -3.63 9.06 -9.75
C LYS A 206 -3.51 9.99 -10.95
N ARG A 207 -4.11 11.18 -10.82
CA ARG A 207 -3.98 12.32 -11.72
C ARG A 207 -3.60 13.56 -10.92
N THR A 208 -2.66 14.34 -11.45
CA THR A 208 -2.29 15.62 -10.85
C THR A 208 -3.28 16.70 -11.28
N VAL A 209 -3.84 17.40 -10.28
CA VAL A 209 -4.59 18.64 -10.47
C VAL A 209 -3.62 19.79 -10.28
N VAL A 210 -3.35 20.54 -11.34
CA VAL A 210 -2.45 21.69 -11.30
C VAL A 210 -3.21 22.88 -10.68
N ALA A 211 -2.62 23.49 -9.65
CA ALA A 211 -3.18 24.73 -9.08
C ALA A 211 -2.87 25.90 -10.03
N GLU A 212 -3.91 26.61 -10.48
CA GLU A 212 -3.76 27.83 -11.27
C GLU A 212 -3.36 28.99 -10.35
N GLY A 213 -2.13 29.44 -10.46
CA GLY A 213 -1.63 30.66 -9.83
C GLY A 213 -1.49 30.60 -8.30
N GLY A 214 -0.78 31.56 -7.75
CA GLY A 214 -0.75 31.81 -6.32
C GLY A 214 0.59 31.58 -5.63
N VAL A 215 0.63 31.96 -4.35
CA VAL A 215 1.77 31.73 -3.44
C VAL A 215 1.81 30.24 -3.09
N ARG A 216 2.98 29.60 -3.31
CA ARG A 216 3.20 28.22 -2.90
C ARG A 216 3.48 28.14 -1.41
N MET A 217 2.86 27.19 -0.72
CA MET A 217 3.21 26.81 0.64
C MET A 217 4.41 25.85 0.59
N GLY A 218 5.38 26.03 1.48
CA GLY A 218 6.63 25.26 1.49
C GLY A 218 7.77 25.96 0.77
N SER A 219 8.96 25.30 0.71
CA SER A 219 10.12 25.85 -0.01
C SER A 219 9.96 25.70 -1.54
N ALA A 220 10.67 26.51 -2.31
CA ALA A 220 10.61 26.50 -3.79
C ALA A 220 11.02 25.14 -4.40
N SER A 221 11.75 24.31 -3.64
CA SER A 221 12.19 22.96 -4.02
C SER A 221 11.14 21.87 -3.73
N ASP A 222 10.12 22.14 -2.90
CA ASP A 222 9.27 21.09 -2.31
C ASP A 222 7.96 20.86 -3.08
N GLY A 223 7.72 21.55 -4.19
CA GLY A 223 6.40 21.57 -4.70
C GLY A 223 6.17 21.36 -6.16
N VAL A 224 5.54 20.31 -6.50
CA VAL A 224 4.62 20.26 -7.63
C VAL A 224 3.52 21.29 -7.36
N GLY A 225 3.33 22.26 -8.27
CA GLY A 225 2.26 23.27 -8.16
C GLY A 225 0.86 22.68 -8.36
N GLY A 226 0.55 21.57 -7.62
CA GLY A 226 -0.69 20.85 -7.72
C GLY A 226 -0.81 19.78 -6.64
N TYR A 227 -1.92 19.04 -6.65
CA TYR A 227 -2.19 17.90 -5.77
C TYR A 227 -2.68 16.70 -6.58
N GLU A 228 -2.51 15.51 -6.02
CA GLU A 228 -2.92 14.26 -6.67
C GLU A 228 -4.33 13.86 -6.19
N VAL A 229 -5.14 13.38 -7.13
CA VAL A 229 -6.47 12.80 -6.88
C VAL A 229 -6.55 11.44 -7.56
N THR A 230 -7.38 10.55 -7.05
CA THR A 230 -7.73 9.31 -7.74
C THR A 230 -8.58 9.64 -8.98
N ASP A 231 -8.18 9.13 -10.13
CA ASP A 231 -8.89 9.30 -11.39
C ASP A 231 -9.69 8.03 -11.71
N ARG A 232 -11.00 8.21 -11.86
CA ARG A 232 -11.94 7.13 -12.12
C ARG A 232 -11.66 6.39 -13.44
N ASP A 233 -11.38 7.13 -14.50
CA ASP A 233 -11.24 6.54 -15.83
C ASP A 233 -9.93 5.73 -15.92
N ILE A 234 -8.87 6.19 -15.27
CA ILE A 234 -7.63 5.42 -15.12
C ILE A 234 -7.89 4.14 -14.33
N ALA A 235 -8.62 4.21 -13.21
CA ALA A 235 -8.93 3.04 -12.38
C ALA A 235 -9.75 2.00 -13.15
N VAL A 236 -10.78 2.45 -13.87
CA VAL A 236 -11.61 1.59 -14.73
C VAL A 236 -10.77 0.94 -15.84
N ALA A 237 -9.91 1.72 -16.51
CA ALA A 237 -9.08 1.18 -17.60
C ALA A 237 -8.11 0.09 -17.12
N ILE A 238 -7.51 0.23 -15.92
CA ILE A 238 -6.64 -0.80 -15.34
C ILE A 238 -7.44 -2.07 -15.01
N ARG A 239 -8.62 -1.94 -14.37
CA ARG A 239 -9.51 -3.06 -14.10
C ARG A 239 -9.90 -3.81 -15.37
N ASP A 240 -10.30 -3.08 -16.42
CA ASP A 240 -10.78 -3.67 -17.68
C ASP A 240 -9.67 -4.37 -18.45
N ALA A 241 -8.43 -3.88 -18.37
CA ALA A 241 -7.26 -4.54 -18.92
C ALA A 241 -7.03 -5.93 -18.30
N LEU A 242 -7.37 -6.10 -17.02
CA LEU A 242 -7.29 -7.40 -16.33
C LEU A 242 -8.43 -8.34 -16.72
N ALA A 243 -9.65 -7.82 -16.91
CA ALA A 243 -10.82 -8.62 -17.31
C ALA A 243 -10.71 -9.20 -18.73
N GLY A 244 -9.91 -8.59 -19.60
CA GLY A 244 -9.66 -9.09 -20.97
C GLY A 244 -8.86 -10.40 -21.03
N ARG A 245 -8.31 -10.90 -19.94
CA ARG A 245 -7.49 -12.14 -19.85
C ARG A 245 -8.32 -13.42 -19.79
N ASP A 246 -9.57 -13.33 -19.38
CA ASP A 246 -10.46 -14.49 -19.22
C ASP A 246 -11.21 -14.84 -20.52
N ARG A 247 -10.82 -14.24 -21.64
CA ARG A 247 -11.34 -14.49 -22.98
C ARG A 247 -10.27 -15.05 -23.90
#